data_517cf272cff562bf7bc793f697dbda75
#
_entry.id   517cf272cff562bf7bc793f697dbda75
#
_cell.length_a   1.000
_cell.length_b   1.000
_cell.length_c   1.000
_cell.angle_alpha   90.00
_cell.angle_beta   90.00
_cell.angle_gamma   90.00
#
_symmetry.space_group_name_H-M   'P 1'
#
loop_
_entity.id
_entity.type
_entity.pdbx_description
1 polymer ?
#
loop_
_entity_poly.entity_id
_entity_poly.type
_entity_poly.pdbx_seq_one_letter_code
_entity_poly.pdbx_strand_id
1 'polypeptide(L)'
;GRPAAGSDPDWDARVALHRARRPPTWLTVETADVATALSEARSPVLVDCLGTWLTAIMDGEALWSAATADVYAVLEARLDGLCAALTGLPTAIVVTNEVGLGVVPSHSSGVLFRDLLGTINRRVAAVCDEVHLVIAGRVLKL
;
A
#
# COMPACT_ATOMS: atom_id res chain seq x y z
N GLY A 1 10.97 1.39 -6.65
CA GLY A 1 10.35 0.16 -7.12
C GLY A 1 10.90 -1.06 -6.42
N ARG A 2 10.19 -2.18 -6.50
CA ARG A 2 10.74 -3.45 -6.02
C ARG A 2 11.89 -3.86 -6.95
N PRO A 3 13.11 -4.10 -6.43
CA PRO A 3 14.20 -4.62 -7.25
C PRO A 3 13.78 -5.96 -7.89
N ALA A 4 14.33 -6.28 -9.06
CA ALA A 4 14.19 -7.63 -9.59
C ALA A 4 14.74 -8.66 -8.58
N ALA A 5 14.09 -9.82 -8.46
CA ALA A 5 14.53 -10.86 -7.52
C ALA A 5 16.02 -11.19 -7.77
N GLY A 6 16.83 -11.14 -6.71
CA GLY A 6 18.27 -11.36 -6.77
C GLY A 6 19.13 -10.17 -7.18
N SER A 7 18.53 -8.98 -7.46
CA SER A 7 19.28 -7.77 -7.83
C SER A 7 19.72 -6.95 -6.60
N ASP A 8 19.10 -7.17 -5.44
CA ASP A 8 19.39 -6.49 -4.17
C ASP A 8 19.34 -7.51 -3.02
N PRO A 9 20.52 -8.03 -2.60
CA PRO A 9 20.61 -9.03 -1.53
C PRO A 9 20.04 -8.53 -0.20
N ASP A 10 20.16 -7.23 0.11
CA ASP A 10 19.62 -6.66 1.36
C ASP A 10 18.10 -6.62 1.33
N TRP A 11 17.51 -6.33 0.17
CA TRP A 11 16.06 -6.40 -0.03
C TRP A 11 15.55 -7.84 0.11
N ASP A 12 16.20 -8.80 -0.52
CA ASP A 12 15.84 -10.21 -0.47
C ASP A 12 15.92 -10.76 0.97
N ALA A 13 16.95 -10.37 1.72
CA ALA A 13 17.09 -10.71 3.13
C ALA A 13 15.96 -10.13 3.99
N ARG A 14 15.54 -8.89 3.75
CA ARG A 14 14.38 -8.27 4.42
C ARG A 14 13.09 -9.02 4.12
N VAL A 15 12.84 -9.34 2.86
CA VAL A 15 11.65 -10.10 2.46
C VAL A 15 11.64 -11.48 3.12
N ALA A 16 12.78 -12.19 3.15
CA ALA A 16 12.91 -13.48 3.82
C ALA A 16 12.61 -13.37 5.32
N LEU A 17 13.15 -12.34 6.00
CA LEU A 17 12.89 -12.10 7.42
C LEU A 17 11.40 -11.79 7.69
N HIS A 18 10.76 -10.99 6.83
CA HIS A 18 9.33 -10.72 6.93
C HIS A 18 8.49 -11.98 6.77
N ARG A 19 8.84 -12.84 5.81
CA ARG A 19 8.16 -14.12 5.61
C ARG A 19 8.34 -15.07 6.80
N ALA A 20 9.54 -15.15 7.35
CA ALA A 20 9.84 -16.02 8.50
C ALA A 20 9.09 -15.63 9.80
N ARG A 21 8.64 -14.38 9.91
CA ARG A 21 7.84 -13.90 11.07
C ARG A 21 6.36 -14.25 10.96
N ARG A 22 5.87 -14.62 9.76
CA ARG A 22 4.47 -14.95 9.57
C ARG A 22 4.16 -16.35 10.06
N PRO A 23 3.00 -16.59 10.67
CA PRO A 23 2.57 -17.94 10.99
C PRO A 23 2.56 -18.81 9.72
N PRO A 24 2.96 -20.09 9.81
CA PRO A 24 3.03 -20.97 8.63
C PRO A 24 1.66 -21.26 7.99
N THR A 25 0.58 -20.97 8.71
CA THR A 25 -0.80 -21.08 8.21
C THR A 25 -1.24 -19.90 7.35
N TRP A 26 -0.46 -18.84 7.28
CA TRP A 26 -0.80 -17.68 6.47
C TRP A 26 -0.44 -17.91 5.00
N LEU A 27 -1.43 -17.72 4.14
CA LEU A 27 -1.19 -17.65 2.69
C LEU A 27 -0.66 -16.26 2.35
N THR A 28 0.46 -16.20 1.63
CA THR A 28 1.00 -14.94 1.11
C THR A 28 0.69 -14.83 -0.38
N VAL A 29 0.00 -13.76 -0.75
CA VAL A 29 -0.29 -13.40 -2.15
C VAL A 29 0.50 -12.13 -2.48
N GLU A 30 1.40 -12.20 -3.45
CA GLU A 30 2.18 -11.05 -3.93
C GLU A 30 1.56 -10.55 -5.23
N THR A 31 0.85 -9.41 -5.17
CA THR A 31 0.17 -8.85 -6.32
C THR A 31 0.07 -7.33 -6.22
N ALA A 32 0.06 -6.64 -7.36
CA ALA A 32 -0.35 -5.24 -7.47
C ALA A 32 -1.87 -5.11 -7.69
N ASP A 33 -2.53 -6.18 -8.11
CA ASP A 33 -4.00 -6.23 -8.22
C ASP A 33 -4.62 -6.67 -6.89
N VAL A 34 -4.52 -5.77 -5.91
CA VAL A 34 -4.99 -6.01 -4.54
C VAL A 34 -6.51 -6.14 -4.50
N ALA A 35 -7.25 -5.39 -5.33
CA ALA A 35 -8.72 -5.43 -5.36
C ALA A 35 -9.23 -6.83 -5.72
N THR A 36 -8.69 -7.45 -6.76
CA THR A 36 -9.05 -8.83 -7.15
C THR A 36 -8.67 -9.82 -6.05
N ALA A 37 -7.45 -9.73 -5.50
CA ALA A 37 -7.03 -10.62 -4.42
C ALA A 37 -7.93 -10.53 -3.17
N LEU A 38 -8.40 -9.33 -2.83
CA LEU A 38 -9.35 -9.14 -1.73
C LEU A 38 -10.72 -9.75 -2.03
N SER A 39 -11.23 -9.57 -3.26
CA SER A 39 -12.54 -10.12 -3.64
C SER A 39 -12.59 -11.66 -3.63
N GLU A 40 -11.45 -12.31 -3.82
CA GLU A 40 -11.30 -13.76 -3.79
C GLU A 40 -11.02 -14.30 -2.38
N ALA A 41 -10.70 -13.44 -1.42
CA ALA A 41 -10.35 -13.85 -0.07
C ALA A 41 -11.52 -14.51 0.67
N ARG A 42 -11.22 -15.59 1.40
CA ARG A 42 -12.19 -16.36 2.22
C ARG A 42 -11.89 -16.32 3.71
N SER A 43 -10.88 -15.56 4.13
CA SER A 43 -10.39 -15.44 5.49
C SER A 43 -10.02 -13.99 5.78
N PRO A 44 -9.81 -13.61 7.05
CA PRO A 44 -9.27 -12.30 7.39
C PRO A 44 -7.99 -11.99 6.59
N VAL A 45 -7.85 -10.75 6.13
CA VAL A 45 -6.75 -10.31 5.25
C VAL A 45 -5.91 -9.24 5.93
N LEU A 46 -4.60 -9.32 5.75
CA LEU A 46 -3.66 -8.25 6.04
C LEU A 46 -3.06 -7.75 4.71
N VAL A 47 -3.27 -6.48 4.39
CA VAL A 47 -2.63 -5.78 3.26
C VAL A 47 -1.40 -5.04 3.78
N ASP A 48 -0.21 -5.42 3.32
CA ASP A 48 1.07 -4.85 3.77
C ASP A 48 1.96 -4.53 2.55
N CYS A 49 2.09 -3.26 2.13
CA CYS A 49 1.43 -2.04 2.57
C CYS A 49 1.02 -1.17 1.38
N LEU A 50 0.20 -0.13 1.62
CA LEU A 50 -0.28 0.77 0.56
C LEU A 50 0.83 1.58 -0.10
N GLY A 51 1.91 1.91 0.63
CA GLY A 51 3.07 2.58 0.04
C GLY A 51 3.77 1.72 -1.01
N THR A 52 3.96 0.43 -0.72
CA THR A 52 4.53 -0.53 -1.68
C THR A 52 3.58 -0.77 -2.86
N TRP A 53 2.28 -0.84 -2.61
CA TRP A 53 1.26 -0.95 -3.65
C TRP A 53 1.27 0.26 -4.59
N LEU A 54 1.33 1.50 -4.06
CA LEU A 54 1.47 2.71 -4.87
C LEU A 54 2.71 2.65 -5.75
N THR A 55 3.86 2.27 -5.17
CA THR A 55 5.10 2.14 -5.95
C THR A 55 4.95 1.12 -7.08
N ALA A 56 4.29 -0.02 -6.81
CA ALA A 56 4.07 -1.05 -7.82
C ALA A 56 3.19 -0.56 -8.98
N ILE A 57 2.16 0.26 -8.69
CA ILE A 57 1.34 0.90 -9.74
C ILE A 57 2.19 1.89 -10.54
N MET A 58 2.93 2.79 -9.86
CA MET A 58 3.74 3.81 -10.50
C MET A 58 4.81 3.20 -11.43
N ASP A 59 5.42 2.09 -11.02
CA ASP A 59 6.41 1.37 -11.82
C ASP A 59 5.77 0.59 -12.97
N GLY A 60 4.71 -0.14 -12.69
CA GLY A 60 4.05 -1.02 -13.66
C GLY A 60 3.38 -0.26 -14.81
N GLU A 61 2.87 0.93 -14.55
CA GLU A 61 2.20 1.80 -15.52
C GLU A 61 3.13 2.91 -16.05
N ALA A 62 4.44 2.88 -15.66
CA ALA A 62 5.44 3.88 -16.04
C ALA A 62 5.03 5.34 -15.73
N LEU A 63 4.39 5.58 -14.59
CA LEU A 63 3.75 6.85 -14.24
C LEU A 63 4.69 7.91 -13.65
N TRP A 64 5.93 7.59 -13.32
CA TRP A 64 6.86 8.54 -12.68
C TRP A 64 7.16 9.79 -13.50
N SER A 65 7.01 9.71 -14.82
CA SER A 65 7.18 10.81 -15.77
C SER A 65 5.92 11.22 -16.51
N ALA A 66 4.78 10.64 -16.16
CA ALA A 66 3.50 10.96 -16.77
C ALA A 66 2.96 12.33 -16.29
N ALA A 67 1.99 12.87 -17.00
CA ALA A 67 1.30 14.07 -16.54
C ALA A 67 0.53 13.77 -15.25
N THR A 68 0.56 14.72 -14.31
CA THR A 68 -0.07 14.54 -12.99
C THR A 68 -1.54 14.14 -13.09
N ALA A 69 -2.28 14.71 -14.06
CA ALA A 69 -3.70 14.37 -14.26
C ALA A 69 -3.89 12.89 -14.63
N ASP A 70 -3.01 12.32 -15.46
CA ASP A 70 -3.07 10.92 -15.86
C ASP A 70 -2.76 9.99 -14.68
N VAL A 71 -1.77 10.38 -13.87
CA VAL A 71 -1.42 9.64 -12.65
C VAL A 71 -2.62 9.56 -11.69
N TYR A 72 -3.30 10.70 -11.46
CA TYR A 72 -4.48 10.72 -10.60
C TYR A 72 -5.64 9.91 -11.19
N ALA A 73 -5.86 9.97 -12.50
CA ALA A 73 -6.92 9.18 -13.14
C ALA A 73 -6.72 7.67 -12.95
N VAL A 74 -5.49 7.19 -13.16
CA VAL A 74 -5.14 5.77 -12.92
C VAL A 74 -5.31 5.42 -11.45
N LEU A 75 -4.82 6.27 -10.54
CA LEU A 75 -4.90 6.01 -9.11
C LEU A 75 -6.34 5.95 -8.61
N GLU A 76 -7.20 6.88 -9.02
CA GLU A 76 -8.61 6.91 -8.59
C GLU A 76 -9.34 5.63 -9.03
N ALA A 77 -9.15 5.17 -10.26
CA ALA A 77 -9.74 3.92 -10.72
C ALA A 77 -9.28 2.70 -9.90
N ARG A 78 -7.99 2.65 -9.52
CA ARG A 78 -7.46 1.59 -8.66
C ARG A 78 -7.98 1.68 -7.24
N LEU A 79 -8.15 2.91 -6.70
CA LEU A 79 -8.69 3.15 -5.36
C LEU A 79 -10.17 2.79 -5.26
N ASP A 80 -10.97 3.08 -6.27
CA ASP A 80 -12.39 2.72 -6.27
C ASP A 80 -12.54 1.20 -6.14
N GLY A 81 -11.77 0.43 -6.91
CA GLY A 81 -11.75 -1.03 -6.79
C GLY A 81 -11.27 -1.53 -5.43
N LEU A 82 -10.21 -0.94 -4.89
CA LEU A 82 -9.67 -1.30 -3.58
C LEU A 82 -10.69 -1.02 -2.46
N CYS A 83 -11.27 0.18 -2.43
CA CYS A 83 -12.25 0.57 -1.41
C CYS A 83 -13.51 -0.30 -1.48
N ALA A 84 -14.02 -0.59 -2.69
CA ALA A 84 -15.15 -1.49 -2.88
C ALA A 84 -14.86 -2.91 -2.37
N ALA A 85 -13.67 -3.45 -2.65
CA ALA A 85 -13.27 -4.76 -2.18
C ALA A 85 -13.12 -4.80 -0.66
N LEU A 86 -12.56 -3.76 -0.03
CA LEU A 86 -12.43 -3.66 1.44
C LEU A 86 -13.79 -3.65 2.14
N THR A 87 -14.76 -2.87 1.65
CA THR A 87 -16.10 -2.82 2.24
C THR A 87 -16.87 -4.14 2.11
N GLY A 88 -16.49 -5.00 1.19
CA GLY A 88 -17.09 -6.34 1.01
C GLY A 88 -16.52 -7.40 1.96
N LEU A 89 -15.46 -7.11 2.71
CA LEU A 89 -14.81 -8.08 3.60
C LEU A 89 -15.28 -7.95 5.03
N PRO A 90 -15.51 -9.08 5.73
CA PRO A 90 -15.89 -9.05 7.15
C PRO A 90 -14.76 -8.60 8.07
N THR A 91 -13.50 -8.79 7.66
CA THR A 91 -12.32 -8.40 8.45
C THR A 91 -11.14 -8.20 7.54
N ALA A 92 -10.61 -6.97 7.55
CA ALA A 92 -9.37 -6.62 6.86
C ALA A 92 -8.54 -5.68 7.75
N ILE A 93 -7.22 -5.85 7.70
CA ILE A 93 -6.24 -4.92 8.27
C ILE A 93 -5.42 -4.38 7.13
N VAL A 94 -5.33 -3.06 7.04
CA VAL A 94 -4.54 -2.39 6.00
C VAL A 94 -3.41 -1.61 6.66
N VAL A 95 -2.17 -1.90 6.26
CA VAL A 95 -0.99 -1.18 6.72
C VAL A 95 -0.61 -0.13 5.69
N THR A 96 -0.30 1.07 6.17
CA THR A 96 0.19 2.15 5.34
C THR A 96 1.30 2.93 6.04
N ASN A 97 2.00 3.77 5.28
CA ASN A 97 3.00 4.69 5.81
C ASN A 97 2.40 6.10 5.89
N GLU A 98 2.66 6.82 6.99
CA GLU A 98 2.37 8.25 7.04
C GLU A 98 3.65 9.02 6.73
N VAL A 99 3.74 9.53 5.49
CA VAL A 99 4.90 10.27 5.00
C VAL A 99 4.69 11.78 5.02
N GLY A 100 3.48 12.22 5.36
CA GLY A 100 3.09 13.64 5.38
C GLY A 100 3.63 14.42 6.59
N LEU A 101 4.10 13.74 7.63
CA LEU A 101 4.62 14.38 8.86
C LEU A 101 6.05 14.95 8.70
N GLY A 102 6.72 14.68 7.60
CA GLY A 102 8.06 15.17 7.32
C GLY A 102 8.10 16.48 6.53
N VAL A 103 9.33 16.97 6.28
CA VAL A 103 9.56 18.11 5.40
C VAL A 103 9.20 17.74 3.96
N VAL A 104 8.72 18.72 3.19
CA VAL A 104 8.42 18.54 1.76
C VAL A 104 9.67 18.05 1.01
N PRO A 105 9.62 16.94 0.28
CA PRO A 105 10.74 16.47 -0.50
C PRO A 105 11.26 17.51 -1.50
N SER A 106 12.57 17.53 -1.72
CA SER A 106 13.20 18.47 -2.64
C SER A 106 13.05 18.10 -4.13
N HIS A 107 12.62 16.88 -4.43
CA HIS A 107 12.46 16.36 -5.79
C HIS A 107 10.99 16.04 -6.09
N SER A 108 10.59 16.27 -7.34
CA SER A 108 9.20 16.19 -7.79
C SER A 108 8.55 14.82 -7.57
N SER A 109 9.28 13.73 -7.80
CA SER A 109 8.77 12.37 -7.58
C SER A 109 8.45 12.09 -6.11
N GLY A 110 9.25 12.64 -5.18
CA GLY A 110 8.97 12.53 -3.75
C GLY A 110 7.74 13.34 -3.33
N VAL A 111 7.57 14.56 -3.88
CA VAL A 111 6.36 15.37 -3.66
C VAL A 111 5.14 14.62 -4.18
N LEU A 112 5.20 14.14 -5.42
CA LEU A 112 4.11 13.38 -6.04
C LEU A 112 3.76 12.13 -5.21
N PHE A 113 4.75 11.32 -4.83
CA PHE A 113 4.54 10.12 -4.02
C PHE A 113 3.85 10.46 -2.68
N ARG A 114 4.32 11.51 -1.99
CA ARG A 114 3.72 11.96 -0.73
C ARG A 114 2.24 12.35 -0.90
N ASP A 115 1.93 13.12 -1.94
CA ASP A 115 0.59 13.62 -2.19
C ASP A 115 -0.37 12.48 -2.60
N LEU A 116 0.11 11.54 -3.44
CA LEU A 116 -0.64 10.35 -3.82
C LEU A 116 -0.90 9.43 -2.61
N LEU A 117 0.12 9.16 -1.79
CA LEU A 117 -0.06 8.31 -0.62
C LEU A 117 -0.99 8.95 0.41
N GLY A 118 -0.93 10.26 0.60
CA GLY A 118 -1.89 10.99 1.43
C GLY A 118 -3.33 10.88 0.90
N THR A 119 -3.51 10.91 -0.42
CA THR A 119 -4.83 10.68 -1.04
C THR A 119 -5.30 9.25 -0.81
N ILE A 120 -4.44 8.25 -0.98
CA ILE A 120 -4.74 6.84 -0.71
C ILE A 120 -5.15 6.67 0.75
N ASN A 121 -4.34 7.17 1.69
CA ASN A 121 -4.60 7.03 3.12
C ASN A 121 -5.97 7.59 3.49
N ARG A 122 -6.30 8.80 3.03
CA ARG A 122 -7.60 9.43 3.29
C ARG A 122 -8.77 8.61 2.71
N ARG A 123 -8.65 8.12 1.47
CA ARG A 123 -9.71 7.35 0.80
C ARG A 123 -9.92 5.99 1.46
N VAL A 124 -8.85 5.30 1.83
CA VAL A 124 -8.95 4.00 2.52
C VAL A 124 -9.47 4.19 3.95
N ALA A 125 -8.98 5.19 4.69
CA ALA A 125 -9.47 5.49 6.03
C ALA A 125 -10.97 5.76 6.06
N ALA A 126 -11.52 6.39 5.01
CA ALA A 126 -12.95 6.71 4.93
C ALA A 126 -13.87 5.47 4.82
N VAL A 127 -13.33 4.30 4.47
CA VAL A 127 -14.08 3.02 4.40
C VAL A 127 -13.68 2.04 5.50
N CYS A 128 -12.79 2.42 6.41
CA CYS A 128 -12.39 1.62 7.56
C CYS A 128 -13.25 1.96 8.78
N ASP A 129 -13.58 0.97 9.60
CA ASP A 129 -14.30 1.17 10.87
C ASP A 129 -13.41 1.85 11.92
N GLU A 130 -12.10 1.61 11.86
CA GLU A 130 -11.12 2.17 12.79
C GLU A 130 -9.83 2.56 12.05
N VAL A 131 -9.24 3.66 12.49
CA VAL A 131 -7.93 4.14 12.01
C VAL A 131 -7.00 4.30 13.20
N HIS A 132 -5.80 3.72 13.09
CA HIS A 132 -4.81 3.73 14.15
C HIS A 132 -3.49 4.32 13.64
N LEU A 133 -2.95 5.29 14.38
CA LEU A 133 -1.59 5.77 14.19
C LEU A 133 -0.66 5.05 15.18
N VAL A 134 0.39 4.43 14.67
CA VAL A 134 1.36 3.69 15.49
C VAL A 134 2.69 4.42 15.47
N ILE A 135 3.14 4.88 16.65
CA ILE A 135 4.42 5.56 16.84
C ILE A 135 5.17 4.89 17.97
N ALA A 136 6.40 4.45 17.72
CA ALA A 136 7.27 3.79 18.71
C ALA A 136 6.57 2.64 19.46
N GLY A 137 5.78 1.84 18.76
CA GLY A 137 4.99 0.73 19.35
C GLY A 137 3.77 1.18 20.17
N ARG A 138 3.45 2.46 20.20
CA ARG A 138 2.23 3.00 20.84
C ARG A 138 1.15 3.26 19.80
N VAL A 139 -0.08 2.96 20.17
CA VAL A 139 -1.25 3.10 19.29
C VAL A 139 -2.07 4.30 19.72
N LEU A 140 -2.36 5.18 18.79
CA LEU A 140 -3.33 6.26 18.90
C LEU A 140 -4.49 5.95 17.96
N LYS A 141 -5.69 5.79 18.50
CA LYS A 141 -6.92 5.69 17.71
C LYS A 141 -7.33 7.10 17.27
N LEU A 142 -7.57 7.29 15.97
CA LEU A 142 -7.98 8.55 15.36
C LEU A 142 -9.49 8.61 15.18
#